data_9622801b56b68835285faabd0c581fe8
#
_entry.id   9622801b56b68835285faabd0c581fe8
#
_cell.length_a   1.000
_cell.length_b   1.000
_cell.length_c   1.000
_cell.angle_alpha   90.00
_cell.angle_beta   90.00
_cell.angle_gamma   90.00
#
_symmetry.space_group_name_H-M   'P 1'
#
loop_
_entity.id
_entity.type
_entity.pdbx_description
1 polymer ?
#
loop_
_entity_poly.entity_id
_entity_poly.type
_entity_poly.pdbx_seq_one_letter_code
_entity_poly.pdbx_strand_id
1 'polypeptide(L)'
;FKFPLGLNKDLTPIFRKEELDNCIPTKVSDIFEPKETLPEKMTISDKMWAGHKARKERNKLNGKGFGYSMFNDDSPYCSTISARYWTDGSEILIDQSGIGKNPRRLTPVEAGRLPGYKIIGNGWEDNKAAKNQNNKDSLPEMHIVVSSKEAYHQFGNSVAVPVVRTLATEIYNQLLTHVTESE
;
A
#
# COMPACT_ATOMS: atom_id res chain seq x y z
N PHE A 1 12.39 -23.80 10.35
CA PHE A 1 11.87 -22.70 9.52
C PHE A 1 12.52 -21.39 9.94
N LYS A 2 13.11 -20.67 9.00
CA LYS A 2 13.69 -19.35 9.26
C LYS A 2 12.77 -18.28 8.68
N PHE A 3 12.29 -17.38 9.53
CA PHE A 3 11.50 -16.26 9.05
C PHE A 3 12.34 -15.35 8.14
N PRO A 4 11.74 -14.82 7.07
CA PRO A 4 12.37 -13.79 6.26
C PRO A 4 12.70 -12.54 7.10
N LEU A 5 13.64 -11.76 6.60
CA LEU A 5 14.09 -10.55 7.26
C LEU A 5 12.97 -9.53 7.47
N GLY A 6 13.00 -8.90 8.63
CA GLY A 6 12.19 -7.74 8.95
C GLY A 6 13.05 -6.49 9.16
N LEU A 7 12.39 -5.36 9.33
CA LEU A 7 13.02 -4.09 9.66
C LEU A 7 12.51 -3.58 11.01
N ASN A 8 13.40 -2.97 11.78
CA ASN A 8 13.05 -2.19 12.95
C ASN A 8 12.33 -0.89 12.56
N LYS A 9 11.78 -0.15 13.53
CA LYS A 9 11.13 1.15 13.30
C LYS A 9 12.06 2.21 12.70
N ASP A 10 13.35 2.09 12.95
CA ASP A 10 14.41 2.96 12.39
C ASP A 10 14.92 2.45 11.04
N LEU A 11 14.24 1.48 10.43
CA LEU A 11 14.60 0.83 9.17
C LEU A 11 15.91 0.02 9.23
N THR A 12 16.45 -0.23 10.44
CA THR A 12 17.57 -1.16 10.58
C THR A 12 17.07 -2.61 10.48
N PRO A 13 17.85 -3.52 9.89
CA PRO A 13 17.46 -4.91 9.75
C PRO A 13 17.43 -5.61 11.11
N ILE A 14 16.42 -6.44 11.27
CA ILE A 14 16.31 -7.32 12.44
C ILE A 14 17.28 -8.50 12.32
N PHE A 15 17.66 -8.90 11.10
CA PHE A 15 18.53 -10.07 10.83
C PHE A 15 19.51 -9.81 9.68
N ARG A 16 20.60 -10.57 9.68
CA ARG A 16 21.67 -10.74 8.69
C ARG A 16 21.97 -9.61 7.70
N LYS A 17 23.16 -9.04 7.87
CA LYS A 17 23.71 -7.95 7.05
C LYS A 17 23.82 -8.30 5.55
N GLU A 18 24.05 -9.57 5.23
CA GLU A 18 24.29 -10.05 3.84
C GLU A 18 23.05 -10.04 2.94
N GLU A 19 21.86 -10.03 3.54
CA GLU A 19 20.61 -10.01 2.78
C GLU A 19 20.10 -8.58 2.51
N LEU A 20 20.71 -7.57 3.11
CA LEU A 20 20.35 -6.15 2.99
C LEU A 20 20.92 -5.46 1.79
N ASP A 21 22.02 -5.93 1.27
CA ASP A 21 22.68 -5.31 0.11
C ASP A 21 21.79 -5.31 -1.15
N ASN A 22 20.70 -6.09 -1.11
CA ASN A 22 19.69 -6.16 -2.16
C ASN A 22 18.36 -5.46 -1.81
N CYS A 23 18.22 -4.85 -0.62
CA CYS A 23 17.01 -4.12 -0.26
C CYS A 23 17.04 -2.71 -0.87
N ILE A 24 16.18 -2.46 -1.85
CA ILE A 24 15.95 -1.13 -2.40
C ILE A 24 15.03 -0.38 -1.42
N PRO A 25 15.48 0.75 -0.84
CA PRO A 25 14.60 1.58 -0.04
C PRO A 25 13.40 2.04 -0.87
N THR A 26 12.20 1.78 -0.39
CA THR A 26 10.96 2.23 -1.03
C THR A 26 10.49 3.53 -0.40
N LYS A 27 9.74 4.32 -1.18
CA LYS A 27 9.05 5.51 -0.73
C LYS A 27 7.56 5.38 -1.00
N VAL A 28 6.75 6.12 -0.26
CA VAL A 28 5.30 6.14 -0.51
C VAL A 28 4.98 6.65 -1.91
N SER A 29 5.81 7.54 -2.46
CA SER A 29 5.67 8.01 -3.85
C SER A 29 5.80 6.92 -4.92
N ASP A 30 6.41 5.78 -4.63
CA ASP A 30 6.58 4.69 -5.61
C ASP A 30 5.25 4.05 -6.05
N ILE A 31 4.19 4.21 -5.23
CA ILE A 31 2.86 3.73 -5.58
C ILE A 31 2.00 4.78 -6.29
N PHE A 32 2.43 6.05 -6.35
CA PHE A 32 1.59 7.15 -6.83
C PHE A 32 1.32 7.07 -8.33
N GLU A 33 0.12 7.50 -8.69
CA GLU A 33 -0.21 7.83 -10.06
C GLU A 33 0.33 9.21 -10.44
N PRO A 34 0.58 9.49 -11.74
CA PRO A 34 1.00 10.81 -12.19
C PRO A 34 0.03 11.89 -11.71
N LYS A 35 0.56 13.02 -11.22
CA LYS A 35 -0.25 14.09 -10.60
C LYS A 35 -1.32 14.65 -11.56
N GLU A 36 -1.02 14.63 -12.85
CA GLU A 36 -1.90 15.11 -13.93
C GLU A 36 -3.14 14.23 -14.15
N THR A 37 -3.05 12.96 -13.76
CA THR A 37 -4.14 11.98 -13.92
C THR A 37 -5.02 11.84 -12.69
N LEU A 38 -4.66 12.52 -11.59
CA LEU A 38 -5.37 12.38 -10.32
C LEU A 38 -6.74 13.06 -10.36
N PRO A 39 -7.83 12.33 -10.10
CA PRO A 39 -9.15 12.93 -10.01
C PRO A 39 -9.23 13.92 -8.85
N GLU A 40 -9.79 15.10 -9.06
CA GLU A 40 -9.92 16.14 -8.04
C GLU A 40 -10.72 15.68 -6.81
N LYS A 41 -11.66 14.76 -7.00
CA LYS A 41 -12.44 14.14 -5.91
C LYS A 41 -11.58 13.33 -4.89
N MET A 42 -10.30 13.08 -5.18
CA MET A 42 -9.39 12.46 -4.20
C MET A 42 -8.96 13.46 -3.14
N THR A 43 -8.89 14.76 -3.45
CA THR A 43 -8.66 15.82 -2.47
C THR A 43 -9.89 15.93 -1.55
N ILE A 44 -9.67 15.84 -0.23
CA ILE A 44 -10.76 15.90 0.73
C ILE A 44 -11.29 17.35 0.86
N SER A 45 -12.59 17.47 1.08
CA SER A 45 -13.24 18.78 1.25
C SER A 45 -12.79 19.48 2.54
N ASP A 46 -12.94 20.82 2.60
CA ASP A 46 -12.63 21.60 3.79
C ASP A 46 -13.40 21.09 5.01
N LYS A 47 -14.68 20.74 4.84
CA LYS A 47 -15.51 20.17 5.90
C LYS A 47 -14.94 18.85 6.43
N MET A 48 -14.51 17.97 5.55
CA MET A 48 -13.91 16.67 5.93
C MET A 48 -12.56 16.90 6.62
N TRP A 49 -11.74 17.78 6.09
CA TRP A 49 -10.45 18.12 6.67
C TRP A 49 -10.58 18.73 8.07
N ALA A 50 -11.50 19.68 8.26
CA ALA A 50 -11.82 20.23 9.57
C ALA A 50 -12.28 19.14 10.55
N GLY A 51 -13.12 18.21 10.10
CA GLY A 51 -13.57 17.06 10.88
C GLY A 51 -12.43 16.14 11.33
N HIS A 52 -11.47 15.85 10.45
CA HIS A 52 -10.29 15.04 10.81
C HIS A 52 -9.41 15.74 11.84
N LYS A 53 -9.17 17.05 11.69
CA LYS A 53 -8.43 17.86 12.67
C LYS A 53 -9.11 17.85 14.03
N ALA A 54 -10.40 18.16 14.08
CA ALA A 54 -11.18 18.18 15.32
C ALA A 54 -11.21 16.79 16.01
N ARG A 55 -11.32 15.70 15.23
CA ARG A 55 -11.25 14.34 15.76
C ARG A 55 -9.89 14.03 16.37
N LYS A 56 -8.80 14.43 15.72
CA LYS A 56 -7.44 14.23 16.22
C LYS A 56 -7.23 14.92 17.57
N GLU A 57 -7.65 16.19 17.69
CA GLU A 57 -7.56 16.96 18.93
C GLU A 57 -8.41 16.32 20.05
N ARG A 58 -9.66 15.98 19.77
CA ARG A 58 -10.54 15.30 20.74
C ARG A 58 -9.96 13.96 21.20
N ASN A 59 -9.39 13.17 20.29
CA ASN A 59 -8.79 11.90 20.64
C ASN A 59 -7.54 12.10 21.52
N LYS A 60 -6.72 13.11 21.22
CA LYS A 60 -5.56 13.48 22.03
C LYS A 60 -5.98 13.86 23.45
N LEU A 61 -7.02 14.68 23.60
CA LEU A 61 -7.54 15.07 24.92
C LEU A 61 -8.09 13.89 25.72
N ASN A 62 -8.64 12.88 25.04
CA ASN A 62 -9.20 11.68 25.67
C ASN A 62 -8.18 10.53 25.82
N GLY A 63 -6.88 10.76 25.62
CA GLY A 63 -5.85 9.73 25.69
C GLY A 63 -5.96 8.66 24.59
N LYS A 64 -6.74 8.89 23.51
CA LYS A 64 -6.87 7.98 22.37
C LYS A 64 -5.90 8.39 21.27
N GLY A 65 -5.05 7.45 20.84
CA GLY A 65 -3.91 7.76 19.98
C GLY A 65 -4.20 8.04 18.50
N PHE A 66 -5.39 7.77 17.98
CA PHE A 66 -5.64 7.85 16.54
C PHE A 66 -6.55 9.03 16.14
N GLY A 67 -6.19 9.72 15.07
CA GLY A 67 -6.99 10.79 14.47
C GLY A 67 -6.94 10.73 12.95
N TYR A 68 -5.77 11.00 12.39
CA TYR A 68 -5.41 10.78 10.99
C TYR A 68 -3.88 10.66 10.89
N SER A 69 -3.41 10.02 9.82
CA SER A 69 -1.99 9.96 9.47
C SER A 69 -1.76 10.63 8.13
N MET A 70 -0.70 11.43 8.02
CA MET A 70 -0.34 12.16 6.82
C MET A 70 1.05 11.74 6.34
N PHE A 71 1.19 11.56 5.04
CA PHE A 71 2.41 11.13 4.36
C PHE A 71 2.68 12.03 3.17
N ASN A 72 3.92 12.09 2.74
CA ASN A 72 4.40 12.83 1.57
C ASN A 72 5.21 11.93 0.64
N ASP A 73 5.69 12.52 -0.43
CA ASP A 73 6.46 11.82 -1.47
C ASP A 73 7.72 11.12 -0.90
N ASP A 74 8.33 11.66 0.14
CA ASP A 74 9.56 11.16 0.76
C ASP A 74 9.33 10.22 1.96
N SER A 75 8.08 9.98 2.33
CA SER A 75 7.77 9.09 3.45
C SER A 75 8.24 7.66 3.13
N PRO A 76 9.06 7.03 3.99
CA PRO A 76 9.61 5.69 3.71
C PRO A 76 8.58 4.57 3.86
N TYR A 77 7.48 4.83 4.55
CA TYR A 77 6.36 3.91 4.75
C TYR A 77 5.08 4.70 5.03
N CYS A 78 3.94 4.03 4.95
CA CYS A 78 2.66 4.57 5.40
C CYS A 78 1.91 3.57 6.29
N SER A 79 0.76 4.00 6.82
CA SER A 79 -0.12 3.12 7.59
C SER A 79 -0.71 2.01 6.72
N THR A 80 -1.15 0.93 7.36
CA THR A 80 -1.91 -0.13 6.70
C THR A 80 -3.27 0.41 6.24
N ILE A 81 -3.64 0.11 5.00
CA ILE A 81 -4.97 0.42 4.49
C ILE A 81 -6.01 -0.49 5.14
N SER A 82 -7.16 0.05 5.54
CA SER A 82 -8.27 -0.73 6.09
C SER A 82 -9.35 -0.98 5.05
N ALA A 83 -10.18 -2.01 5.28
CA ALA A 83 -11.36 -2.28 4.47
C ALA A 83 -12.38 -1.12 4.46
N ARG A 84 -12.28 -0.20 5.42
CA ARG A 84 -13.14 0.99 5.54
C ARG A 84 -12.54 2.26 4.96
N TYR A 85 -11.41 2.17 4.29
CA TYR A 85 -10.69 3.33 3.75
C TYR A 85 -11.57 4.26 2.88
N TRP A 86 -12.51 3.69 2.13
CA TRP A 86 -13.47 4.48 1.36
C TRP A 86 -14.28 5.46 2.22
N THR A 87 -14.68 5.03 3.41
CA THR A 87 -15.55 5.82 4.31
C THR A 87 -14.77 6.90 5.04
N ASP A 88 -13.70 6.52 5.72
CA ASP A 88 -12.94 7.40 6.62
C ASP A 88 -11.70 7.98 5.95
N GLY A 89 -10.93 7.19 5.23
CA GLY A 89 -9.72 7.58 4.50
C GLY A 89 -8.63 8.24 5.36
N SER A 90 -8.78 8.20 6.67
CA SER A 90 -7.95 8.98 7.59
C SER A 90 -6.65 8.30 7.98
N GLU A 91 -6.53 7.00 7.75
CA GLU A 91 -5.32 6.24 8.04
C GLU A 91 -4.18 6.56 7.08
N ILE A 92 -4.49 6.98 5.83
CA ILE A 92 -3.49 7.38 4.84
C ILE A 92 -4.00 8.60 4.08
N LEU A 93 -3.49 9.76 4.44
CA LEU A 93 -3.70 11.01 3.71
C LEU A 93 -2.37 11.45 3.12
N ILE A 94 -2.40 11.88 1.86
CA ILE A 94 -1.22 12.40 1.16
C ILE A 94 -1.23 13.92 1.21
N ASP A 95 -0.13 14.47 1.67
CA ASP A 95 0.03 15.92 1.82
C ASP A 95 0.05 16.62 0.45
N GLN A 96 -0.72 17.68 0.35
CA GLN A 96 -0.79 18.60 -0.80
C GLN A 96 -0.57 20.06 -0.37
N SER A 97 -0.05 20.30 0.83
CA SER A 97 0.15 21.66 1.36
C SER A 97 1.09 22.49 0.48
N GLY A 98 2.08 21.85 -0.17
CA GLY A 98 3.00 22.52 -1.10
C GLY A 98 2.32 23.16 -2.32
N ILE A 99 1.10 22.75 -2.64
CA ILE A 99 0.27 23.35 -3.72
C ILE A 99 -0.99 24.06 -3.17
N GLY A 100 -1.04 24.29 -1.86
CA GLY A 100 -2.14 25.02 -1.21
C GLY A 100 -3.47 24.26 -1.18
N LYS A 101 -3.47 22.92 -1.34
CA LYS A 101 -4.67 22.08 -1.30
C LYS A 101 -4.78 21.29 0.00
N ASN A 102 -6.00 20.90 0.34
CA ASN A 102 -6.22 19.91 1.39
C ASN A 102 -5.56 18.57 1.04
N PRO A 103 -5.24 17.73 2.04
CA PRO A 103 -4.72 16.40 1.77
C PRO A 103 -5.65 15.59 0.86
N ARG A 104 -5.09 14.62 0.16
CA ARG A 104 -5.86 13.69 -0.66
C ARG A 104 -5.84 12.27 -0.11
N ARG A 105 -6.82 11.49 -0.50
CA ARG A 105 -6.80 10.04 -0.33
C ARG A 105 -6.00 9.39 -1.45
N LEU A 106 -5.58 8.15 -1.24
CA LEU A 106 -5.07 7.29 -2.31
C LEU A 106 -6.17 7.03 -3.33
N THR A 107 -5.80 6.89 -4.60
CA THR A 107 -6.70 6.35 -5.62
C THR A 107 -6.88 4.84 -5.43
N PRO A 108 -7.87 4.18 -6.05
CA PRO A 108 -7.97 2.72 -6.02
C PRO A 108 -6.73 2.01 -6.58
N VAL A 109 -6.09 2.58 -7.59
CA VAL A 109 -4.85 2.05 -8.18
C VAL A 109 -3.70 2.12 -7.18
N GLU A 110 -3.49 3.27 -6.55
CA GLU A 110 -2.47 3.44 -5.51
C GLU A 110 -2.74 2.54 -4.30
N ALA A 111 -4.01 2.40 -3.90
CA ALA A 111 -4.43 1.51 -2.82
C ALA A 111 -4.15 0.04 -3.12
N GLY A 112 -4.28 -0.39 -4.37
CA GLY A 112 -3.92 -1.74 -4.80
C GLY A 112 -2.41 -1.95 -4.93
N ARG A 113 -1.65 -0.92 -5.32
CA ARG A 113 -0.18 -0.98 -5.36
C ARG A 113 0.43 -1.08 -3.96
N LEU A 114 -0.21 -0.49 -2.96
CA LEU A 114 0.30 -0.48 -1.59
C LEU A 114 0.56 -1.87 -1.01
N PRO A 115 -0.33 -2.88 -1.10
CA PRO A 115 -0.04 -4.25 -0.71
C PRO A 115 0.84 -5.01 -1.73
N GLY A 116 1.27 -4.39 -2.81
CA GLY A 116 2.20 -4.96 -3.79
C GLY A 116 1.55 -5.60 -5.02
N TYR A 117 0.28 -5.29 -5.32
CA TYR A 117 -0.33 -5.73 -6.57
C TYR A 117 0.20 -4.90 -7.75
N LYS A 118 0.45 -5.55 -8.88
CA LYS A 118 0.78 -4.87 -10.13
C LYS A 118 -0.51 -4.41 -10.82
N ILE A 119 -1.00 -3.24 -10.46
CA ILE A 119 -2.19 -2.65 -11.06
C ILE A 119 -1.81 -1.89 -12.32
N ILE A 120 -2.45 -2.26 -13.45
CA ILE A 120 -2.28 -1.61 -14.75
C ILE A 120 -3.54 -0.83 -15.10
N GLY A 121 -3.32 0.28 -15.79
CA GLY A 121 -4.38 1.18 -16.24
C GLY A 121 -4.75 2.23 -15.21
N ASN A 122 -5.33 3.31 -15.71
CA ASN A 122 -5.95 4.35 -14.90
C ASN A 122 -7.30 3.77 -14.45
N GLY A 123 -7.39 3.21 -13.27
CA GLY A 123 -8.53 2.46 -12.73
C GLY A 123 -9.93 3.09 -12.83
N TRP A 124 -10.10 4.09 -13.70
CA TRP A 124 -11.32 4.88 -13.88
C TRP A 124 -11.96 4.75 -15.27
N GLU A 125 -11.21 4.44 -16.34
CA GLU A 125 -11.74 4.57 -17.70
C GLU A 125 -11.47 3.39 -18.65
N ASP A 126 -10.48 2.54 -18.41
CA ASP A 126 -10.04 1.55 -19.41
C ASP A 126 -10.25 0.08 -19.04
N ASN A 127 -11.47 -0.31 -18.71
CA ASN A 127 -11.86 -1.74 -18.62
C ASN A 127 -11.85 -2.47 -19.98
N LYS A 128 -11.42 -1.83 -21.08
CA LYS A 128 -11.51 -2.38 -22.43
C LYS A 128 -10.18 -2.87 -23.04
N ALA A 129 -9.03 -2.57 -22.43
CA ALA A 129 -7.73 -2.80 -23.07
C ALA A 129 -6.87 -3.93 -22.46
N ALA A 130 -7.40 -4.74 -21.55
CA ALA A 130 -6.62 -5.79 -20.90
C ALA A 130 -6.72 -7.12 -21.66
N LYS A 131 -5.97 -7.26 -22.74
CA LYS A 131 -5.68 -8.58 -23.34
C LYS A 131 -4.18 -8.72 -23.59
N ASN A 132 -3.61 -9.74 -22.95
CA ASN A 132 -2.34 -10.44 -23.26
C ASN A 132 -1.01 -9.73 -23.01
N GLN A 133 -0.34 -10.11 -21.92
CA GLN A 133 1.10 -10.40 -21.95
C GLN A 133 1.42 -11.48 -20.90
N ASN A 134 1.72 -12.68 -21.36
CA ASN A 134 2.20 -13.81 -20.57
C ASN A 134 3.72 -13.66 -20.36
N ASN A 135 4.13 -13.05 -19.26
CA ASN A 135 5.50 -13.15 -18.78
C ASN A 135 5.50 -13.99 -17.50
N LYS A 136 6.05 -15.21 -17.54
CA LYS A 136 5.95 -16.22 -16.48
C LYS A 136 6.61 -15.82 -15.15
N ASP A 137 7.52 -14.84 -15.16
CA ASP A 137 8.30 -14.44 -13.98
C ASP A 137 7.83 -13.13 -13.32
N SER A 138 6.83 -12.44 -13.88
CA SER A 138 6.25 -11.24 -13.30
C SER A 138 4.96 -11.57 -12.54
N LEU A 139 4.66 -10.79 -11.51
CA LEU A 139 3.33 -10.81 -10.89
C LEU A 139 2.28 -10.60 -11.99
N PRO A 140 1.16 -11.35 -11.97
CA PRO A 140 0.09 -11.14 -12.93
C PRO A 140 -0.41 -9.70 -12.82
N GLU A 141 -0.57 -9.09 -13.98
CA GLU A 141 -1.14 -7.75 -14.10
C GLU A 141 -2.61 -7.81 -13.70
N MET A 142 -3.03 -6.89 -12.84
CA MET A 142 -4.38 -6.87 -12.32
C MET A 142 -5.09 -5.59 -12.75
N HIS A 143 -6.35 -5.74 -13.16
CA HIS A 143 -7.24 -4.64 -13.48
C HIS A 143 -8.32 -4.52 -12.42
N ILE A 144 -8.67 -3.28 -12.07
CA ILE A 144 -9.78 -3.02 -11.16
C ILE A 144 -11.07 -3.05 -11.96
N VAL A 145 -11.85 -4.13 -11.81
CA VAL A 145 -13.11 -4.36 -12.54
C VAL A 145 -14.37 -4.09 -11.68
N VAL A 146 -14.16 -3.65 -10.45
CA VAL A 146 -15.23 -3.35 -9.48
C VAL A 146 -15.31 -1.86 -9.18
N SER A 147 -16.34 -1.43 -8.44
CA SER A 147 -16.45 -0.03 -8.01
C SER A 147 -15.26 0.36 -7.11
N SER A 148 -14.92 1.65 -7.07
CA SER A 148 -13.85 2.17 -6.20
C SER A 148 -14.05 1.78 -4.73
N LYS A 149 -15.29 1.82 -4.24
CA LYS A 149 -15.63 1.41 -2.88
C LYS A 149 -15.27 -0.04 -2.64
N GLU A 150 -15.64 -0.92 -3.58
CA GLU A 150 -15.37 -2.35 -3.48
C GLU A 150 -13.88 -2.66 -3.61
N ALA A 151 -13.16 -1.95 -4.50
CA ALA A 151 -11.72 -2.08 -4.63
C ALA A 151 -10.99 -1.76 -3.31
N TYR A 152 -11.31 -0.65 -2.66
CA TYR A 152 -10.72 -0.33 -1.36
C TYR A 152 -11.06 -1.38 -0.29
N HIS A 153 -12.29 -1.90 -0.29
CA HIS A 153 -12.69 -2.94 0.63
C HIS A 153 -11.88 -4.22 0.42
N GLN A 154 -11.69 -4.64 -0.83
CA GLN A 154 -10.91 -5.82 -1.18
C GLN A 154 -9.43 -5.63 -0.84
N PHE A 155 -8.81 -4.52 -1.20
CA PHE A 155 -7.41 -4.24 -0.88
C PHE A 155 -7.17 -4.12 0.63
N GLY A 156 -8.09 -3.51 1.37
CA GLY A 156 -8.00 -3.40 2.83
C GLY A 156 -8.16 -4.74 3.56
N ASN A 157 -8.77 -5.74 2.93
CA ASN A 157 -8.84 -7.12 3.43
C ASN A 157 -7.73 -8.02 2.87
N SER A 158 -6.87 -7.50 2.01
CA SER A 158 -5.81 -8.28 1.39
C SER A 158 -4.56 -8.36 2.27
N VAL A 159 -3.60 -9.14 1.83
CA VAL A 159 -2.29 -9.31 2.46
C VAL A 159 -1.20 -8.70 1.59
N ALA A 160 -0.07 -8.32 2.19
CA ALA A 160 1.09 -7.82 1.46
C ALA A 160 1.68 -8.93 0.57
N VAL A 161 1.55 -8.78 -0.73
CA VAL A 161 1.98 -9.77 -1.75
C VAL A 161 3.45 -10.12 -1.62
N PRO A 162 4.40 -9.16 -1.44
CA PRO A 162 5.81 -9.49 -1.27
C PRO A 162 6.08 -10.37 -0.04
N VAL A 163 5.37 -10.13 1.08
CA VAL A 163 5.53 -10.92 2.31
C VAL A 163 5.07 -12.36 2.08
N VAL A 164 3.89 -12.56 1.48
CA VAL A 164 3.38 -13.90 1.18
C VAL A 164 4.27 -14.64 0.21
N ARG A 165 4.78 -13.96 -0.83
CA ARG A 165 5.72 -14.53 -1.79
C ARG A 165 6.99 -15.03 -1.09
N THR A 166 7.60 -14.20 -0.24
CA THR A 166 8.82 -14.56 0.48
C THR A 166 8.58 -15.76 1.40
N LEU A 167 7.47 -15.77 2.14
CA LEU A 167 7.10 -16.92 2.99
C LEU A 167 6.88 -18.19 2.18
N ALA A 168 6.16 -18.11 1.06
CA ALA A 168 5.90 -19.25 0.20
C ALA A 168 7.19 -19.81 -0.41
N THR A 169 8.11 -18.95 -0.83
CA THR A 169 9.42 -19.35 -1.37
C THR A 169 10.24 -20.09 -0.29
N GLU A 170 10.27 -19.58 0.93
CA GLU A 170 10.98 -20.23 2.03
C GLU A 170 10.39 -21.60 2.38
N ILE A 171 9.05 -21.71 2.45
CA ILE A 171 8.37 -22.98 2.68
C ILE A 171 8.70 -23.98 1.55
N TYR A 172 8.63 -23.53 0.31
CA TYR A 172 8.92 -24.38 -0.85
C TYR A 172 10.36 -24.92 -0.82
N ASN A 173 11.34 -24.06 -0.53
CA ASN A 173 12.76 -24.44 -0.45
C ASN A 173 12.99 -25.48 0.66
N GLN A 174 12.34 -25.32 1.81
CA GLN A 174 12.47 -26.28 2.89
C GLN A 174 11.83 -27.64 2.57
N LEU A 175 10.68 -27.65 1.90
CA LEU A 175 10.06 -28.90 1.47
C LEU A 175 10.94 -29.64 0.47
N LEU A 176 11.60 -28.95 -0.48
CA LEU A 176 12.52 -29.56 -1.43
C LEU A 176 13.73 -30.19 -0.74
N THR A 177 14.35 -29.50 0.23
CA THR A 177 15.50 -30.04 0.97
C THR A 177 15.15 -31.33 1.71
N HIS A 178 13.97 -31.41 2.33
CA HIS A 178 13.54 -32.65 3.00
C HIS A 178 13.27 -33.81 2.06
N VAL A 179 12.82 -33.55 0.83
CA VAL A 179 12.62 -34.62 -0.17
C VAL A 179 13.97 -35.18 -0.65
N THR A 180 14.97 -34.31 -0.89
CA THR A 180 16.30 -34.73 -1.36
C THR A 180 17.15 -35.42 -0.27
N GLU A 181 16.86 -35.25 0.99
CA GLU A 181 17.53 -35.96 2.10
C GLU A 181 16.91 -37.34 2.39
N SER A 182 15.77 -37.65 1.78
CA SER A 182 15.03 -38.90 1.97
C SER A 182 15.23 -39.94 0.87
N GLU A 183 16.00 -39.63 -0.18
CA GLU A 183 16.46 -40.51 -1.22
C GLU A 183 17.93 -40.89 -0.96
#